data_eabea02937ef4acd0fc5a8afde0e03c9
#
_entry.id   eabea02937ef4acd0fc5a8afde0e03c9
#
_cell.length_a   1.000
_cell.length_b   1.000
_cell.length_c   1.000
_cell.angle_alpha   90.00
_cell.angle_beta   90.00
_cell.angle_gamma   90.00
#
_symmetry.space_group_name_H-M   'P 1'
#
loop_
_entity.id
_entity.type
_entity.pdbx_description
1 polymer ?
#
loop_
_entity_poly.entity_id
_entity_poly.type
_entity_poly.pdbx_seq_one_letter_code
_entity_poly.pdbx_strand_id
1 'polypeptide(L)'
;MSKNLIMKKLQQIVRFIDMSFTESRVSTKKAGIPMRTETEMMNLILQIAESLKVDAVALSGSRTDDQAPKDEFQDYDVVYVVDDLDTLTSNLAWLDSFGTRIIEQHNVLGNRRLYLMLFEDGNRIDLTICPKEHINEWVDSEAGFTVLVDEKGLFESYSPSSQRFWTSPASETDFEKSCNEFWWVSAYVVKGIYRKQIIYATDHLYGICQQELLKILAWQVARNRGLVDIGKNYKYLFIYLPSEKEKEFSALLDFSSLYKITQSLLATMEFFHQEAQYLAQKMGFKYEKEVAEKMMRYAEEKLLNHLENKEHNSKL
;
A
#
# COMPACT_ATOMS: atom_id res chain seq x y z
N MET A 1 -10.30 16.38 35.52
CA MET A 1 -10.78 17.04 34.28
C MET A 1 -11.91 16.19 33.71
N SER A 2 -13.10 16.77 33.48
CA SER A 2 -14.26 16.00 33.05
C SER A 2 -14.12 15.53 31.60
N LYS A 3 -14.64 14.33 31.26
CA LYS A 3 -14.70 13.76 29.91
C LYS A 3 -15.24 14.75 28.85
N ASN A 4 -16.17 15.63 29.27
CA ASN A 4 -16.73 16.67 28.42
C ASN A 4 -15.73 17.77 28.01
N LEU A 5 -14.72 18.05 28.78
CA LEU A 5 -13.70 19.05 28.46
C LEU A 5 -12.69 18.50 27.44
N ILE A 6 -12.38 17.21 27.54
CA ILE A 6 -11.51 16.51 26.58
C ILE A 6 -12.21 16.37 25.22
N MET A 7 -13.49 16.01 25.22
CA MET A 7 -14.28 15.90 23.96
C MET A 7 -14.46 17.27 23.28
N LYS A 8 -14.68 18.35 24.05
CA LYS A 8 -14.73 19.71 23.49
C LYS A 8 -13.40 20.14 22.88
N LYS A 9 -12.26 19.81 23.52
CA LYS A 9 -10.94 20.11 22.97
C LYS A 9 -10.64 19.29 21.72
N LEU A 10 -11.00 18.01 21.68
CA LEU A 10 -10.88 17.18 20.47
C LEU A 10 -11.76 17.68 19.33
N GLN A 11 -13.00 18.09 19.60
CA GLN A 11 -13.86 18.71 18.59
C GLN A 11 -13.33 20.07 18.10
N GLN A 12 -12.68 20.85 18.97
CA GLN A 12 -11.99 22.07 18.53
C GLN A 12 -10.77 21.80 17.65
N ILE A 13 -9.98 20.75 18.00
CA ILE A 13 -8.83 20.33 17.18
C ILE A 13 -9.27 19.80 15.83
N VAL A 14 -10.32 18.98 15.77
CA VAL A 14 -10.89 18.47 14.50
C VAL A 14 -11.45 19.60 13.66
N ARG A 15 -12.17 20.56 14.25
CA ARG A 15 -12.62 21.78 13.54
C ARG A 15 -11.45 22.65 13.07
N PHE A 16 -10.36 22.70 13.82
CA PHE A 16 -9.16 23.45 13.41
C PHE A 16 -8.46 22.78 12.22
N ILE A 17 -8.44 21.45 12.18
CA ILE A 17 -7.92 20.68 11.06
C ILE A 17 -8.84 20.85 9.82
N ASP A 18 -10.15 20.74 9.95
CA ASP A 18 -11.10 20.97 8.85
C ASP A 18 -11.11 22.41 8.34
N MET A 19 -10.90 23.41 9.23
CA MET A 19 -10.80 24.83 8.82
C MET A 19 -9.44 25.15 8.21
N SER A 20 -8.36 24.42 8.54
CA SER A 20 -7.04 24.63 7.94
C SER A 20 -6.95 24.12 6.50
N PHE A 21 -7.89 23.26 6.08
CA PHE A 21 -7.99 22.84 4.67
C PHE A 21 -8.78 23.82 3.79
N THR A 22 -9.54 24.78 4.38
CA THR A 22 -10.40 25.67 3.60
C THR A 22 -10.03 27.15 3.59
N GLU A 23 -9.17 27.66 4.49
CA GLU A 23 -8.72 29.05 4.38
C GLU A 23 -7.47 29.39 5.19
N SER A 24 -6.66 30.22 4.57
CA SER A 24 -5.51 30.98 5.03
C SER A 24 -4.16 30.25 5.12
N ARG A 25 -3.49 30.18 3.98
CA ARG A 25 -2.06 30.44 3.92
C ARG A 25 -1.79 31.84 4.48
N VAL A 26 -1.68 32.01 5.78
CA VAL A 26 -0.92 33.13 6.36
C VAL A 26 0.50 32.66 6.59
N SER A 27 1.28 33.04 5.66
CA SER A 27 2.70 32.98 5.52
C SER A 27 3.45 33.48 6.77
N THR A 28 4.21 32.57 7.40
CA THR A 28 5.60 32.85 7.76
C THR A 28 6.46 31.80 7.07
N LYS A 29 6.52 31.89 5.75
CA LYS A 29 7.52 31.18 4.95
C LYS A 29 8.89 31.76 5.35
N LYS A 30 9.68 31.02 6.13
CA LYS A 30 11.10 30.90 5.78
C LYS A 30 11.08 30.50 4.31
N ALA A 31 11.71 31.26 3.43
CA ALA A 31 11.80 30.91 2.01
C ALA A 31 12.43 29.52 1.94
N GLY A 32 11.60 28.50 1.75
CA GLY A 32 12.05 27.12 1.56
C GLY A 32 12.84 27.06 0.26
N ILE A 33 13.76 26.13 0.15
CA ILE A 33 14.45 25.83 -1.12
C ILE A 33 13.33 25.52 -2.13
N PRO A 34 13.26 26.23 -3.27
CA PRO A 34 12.23 25.95 -4.26
C PRO A 34 12.41 24.53 -4.81
N MET A 35 11.31 23.80 -4.95
CA MET A 35 11.30 22.47 -5.52
C MET A 35 11.77 22.54 -6.97
N ARG A 36 12.78 21.74 -7.33
CA ARG A 36 13.23 21.60 -8.72
C ARG A 36 12.08 21.02 -9.56
N THR A 37 11.94 21.56 -10.75
CA THR A 37 10.94 21.11 -11.72
C THR A 37 11.26 19.70 -12.26
N GLU A 38 10.28 19.05 -12.86
CA GLU A 38 10.48 17.76 -13.51
C GLU A 38 11.60 17.80 -14.56
N THR A 39 11.64 18.86 -15.37
CA THR A 39 12.69 19.05 -16.38
C THR A 39 14.08 19.18 -15.75
N GLU A 40 14.22 19.92 -14.66
CA GLU A 40 15.49 20.05 -13.94
C GLU A 40 15.93 18.71 -13.34
N MET A 41 15.00 17.95 -12.76
CA MET A 41 15.32 16.64 -12.19
C MET A 41 15.70 15.62 -13.25
N MET A 42 14.95 15.55 -14.35
CA MET A 42 15.28 14.65 -15.47
C MET A 42 16.61 14.96 -16.11
N ASN A 43 16.91 16.26 -16.32
CA ASN A 43 18.23 16.67 -16.83
C ASN A 43 19.35 16.29 -15.86
N LEU A 44 19.16 16.48 -14.55
CA LEU A 44 20.14 16.12 -13.55
C LEU A 44 20.40 14.60 -13.51
N ILE A 45 19.34 13.80 -13.55
CA ILE A 45 19.43 12.32 -13.61
C ILE A 45 20.25 11.88 -14.82
N LEU A 46 19.96 12.44 -16.00
CA LEU A 46 20.67 12.09 -17.24
C LEU A 46 22.11 12.58 -17.26
N GLN A 47 22.41 13.79 -16.78
CA GLN A 47 23.76 14.33 -16.68
C GLN A 47 24.66 13.51 -15.75
N ILE A 48 24.11 13.07 -14.60
CA ILE A 48 24.87 12.21 -13.69
C ILE A 48 25.10 10.85 -14.33
N ALA A 49 24.10 10.25 -14.97
CA ALA A 49 24.24 8.99 -15.70
C ALA A 49 25.35 9.05 -16.77
N GLU A 50 25.37 10.12 -17.56
CA GLU A 50 26.42 10.37 -18.56
C GLU A 50 27.81 10.50 -17.93
N SER A 51 27.94 11.27 -16.84
CA SER A 51 29.21 11.45 -16.13
C SER A 51 29.75 10.14 -15.56
N LEU A 52 28.89 9.25 -15.14
CA LEU A 52 29.21 7.91 -14.62
C LEU A 52 29.38 6.86 -15.71
N LYS A 53 29.07 7.22 -16.97
CA LYS A 53 29.11 6.33 -18.15
C LYS A 53 28.27 5.07 -17.94
N VAL A 54 27.04 5.22 -17.43
CA VAL A 54 26.12 4.10 -17.31
C VAL A 54 25.68 3.62 -18.69
N ASP A 55 25.41 2.34 -18.83
CA ASP A 55 25.09 1.72 -20.11
C ASP A 55 23.67 2.02 -20.60
N ALA A 56 22.74 2.14 -19.66
CA ALA A 56 21.35 2.53 -19.94
C ALA A 56 20.68 3.17 -18.72
N VAL A 57 19.61 3.93 -18.98
CA VAL A 57 18.78 4.58 -17.99
C VAL A 57 17.31 4.30 -18.30
N ALA A 58 16.54 3.85 -17.33
CA ALA A 58 15.09 3.75 -17.43
C ALA A 58 14.42 4.34 -16.20
N LEU A 59 13.18 4.76 -16.40
CA LEU A 59 12.28 5.27 -15.37
C LEU A 59 11.13 4.28 -15.18
N SER A 60 10.70 4.05 -13.95
CA SER A 60 9.52 3.24 -13.63
C SER A 60 8.56 3.98 -12.68
N GLY A 61 7.64 3.26 -12.08
CA GLY A 61 6.77 3.78 -11.03
C GLY A 61 5.70 4.76 -11.52
N SER A 62 5.30 5.68 -10.64
CA SER A 62 4.14 6.55 -10.86
C SER A 62 4.30 7.54 -12.03
N ARG A 63 5.52 7.84 -12.44
CA ARG A 63 5.79 8.74 -13.59
C ARG A 63 5.61 8.07 -14.94
N THR A 64 5.55 6.72 -14.97
CA THR A 64 5.28 5.93 -16.18
C THR A 64 3.87 5.36 -16.21
N ASP A 65 3.06 5.68 -15.21
CA ASP A 65 1.66 5.25 -15.06
C ASP A 65 0.72 6.42 -15.35
N ASP A 66 -0.03 6.33 -16.45
CA ASP A 66 -0.99 7.37 -16.87
C ASP A 66 -2.17 7.52 -15.89
N GLN A 67 -2.42 6.53 -15.03
CA GLN A 67 -3.49 6.56 -14.02
C GLN A 67 -3.00 7.17 -12.70
N ALA A 68 -1.70 7.31 -12.50
CA ALA A 68 -1.15 7.88 -11.28
C ALA A 68 -1.48 9.38 -11.17
N PRO A 69 -1.86 9.88 -9.98
CA PRO A 69 -1.98 11.30 -9.74
C PRO A 69 -0.68 12.04 -10.06
N LYS A 70 -0.78 13.13 -10.83
CA LYS A 70 0.36 14.00 -11.13
C LYS A 70 0.41 15.10 -10.07
N ASP A 71 1.22 14.89 -9.05
CA ASP A 71 1.35 15.79 -7.91
C ASP A 71 2.81 15.89 -7.42
N GLU A 72 3.03 16.71 -6.40
CA GLU A 72 4.36 16.95 -5.80
C GLU A 72 4.93 15.75 -5.03
N PHE A 73 4.16 14.66 -4.86
CA PHE A 73 4.60 13.44 -4.17
C PHE A 73 5.07 12.34 -5.11
N GLN A 74 5.04 12.58 -6.44
CA GLN A 74 5.60 11.64 -7.39
C GLN A 74 7.14 11.60 -7.25
N ASP A 75 7.68 10.46 -6.87
CA ASP A 75 9.10 10.17 -6.87
C ASP A 75 9.65 9.85 -8.28
N TYR A 76 10.97 9.76 -8.37
CA TYR A 76 11.68 9.33 -9.58
C TYR A 76 12.25 7.94 -9.31
N ASP A 77 11.53 6.91 -9.73
CA ASP A 77 11.99 5.51 -9.71
C ASP A 77 12.92 5.28 -10.91
N VAL A 78 14.22 5.34 -10.69
CA VAL A 78 15.24 5.33 -11.76
C VAL A 78 16.09 4.07 -11.65
N VAL A 79 16.42 3.46 -12.79
CA VAL A 79 17.48 2.46 -12.87
C VAL A 79 18.65 2.98 -13.71
N TYR A 80 19.84 2.83 -13.18
CA TYR A 80 21.09 2.92 -13.93
C TYR A 80 21.62 1.52 -14.18
N VAL A 81 21.69 1.13 -15.44
CA VAL A 81 22.28 -0.14 -15.85
C VAL A 81 23.77 0.04 -16.06
N VAL A 82 24.56 -0.85 -15.49
CA VAL A 82 26.02 -0.73 -15.45
C VAL A 82 26.69 -2.06 -15.80
N ASP A 83 27.90 -1.98 -16.32
CA ASP A 83 28.75 -3.14 -16.58
C ASP A 83 29.37 -3.67 -15.27
N ASP A 84 29.85 -2.77 -14.43
CA ASP A 84 30.50 -3.10 -13.16
C ASP A 84 29.85 -2.35 -11.99
N LEU A 85 29.13 -3.10 -11.16
CA LEU A 85 28.47 -2.58 -9.96
C LEU A 85 29.47 -2.06 -8.94
N ASP A 86 30.59 -2.77 -8.75
CA ASP A 86 31.54 -2.48 -7.69
C ASP A 86 32.26 -1.14 -7.91
N THR A 87 32.51 -0.78 -9.16
CA THR A 87 33.09 0.53 -9.52
C THR A 87 32.23 1.69 -9.01
N LEU A 88 30.91 1.62 -9.16
CA LEU A 88 30.01 2.68 -8.72
C LEU A 88 29.69 2.64 -7.21
N THR A 89 29.74 1.46 -6.61
CA THR A 89 29.36 1.29 -5.19
C THR A 89 30.53 1.39 -4.22
N SER A 90 31.78 1.29 -4.69
CA SER A 90 32.99 1.45 -3.87
C SER A 90 33.17 2.87 -3.31
N ASN A 91 32.68 3.88 -4.02
CA ASN A 91 32.69 5.27 -3.59
C ASN A 91 31.36 5.93 -3.97
N LEU A 92 30.57 6.30 -2.98
CA LEU A 92 29.24 6.88 -3.15
C LEU A 92 29.22 8.42 -3.18
N ALA A 93 30.39 9.10 -3.19
CA ALA A 93 30.46 10.57 -3.20
C ALA A 93 29.69 11.19 -4.41
N TRP A 94 29.57 10.46 -5.52
CA TRP A 94 28.80 10.93 -6.68
C TRP A 94 27.30 11.11 -6.39
N LEU A 95 26.74 10.44 -5.38
CA LEU A 95 25.34 10.66 -4.96
C LEU A 95 25.12 12.10 -4.48
N ASP A 96 26.14 12.80 -4.00
CA ASP A 96 26.04 14.20 -3.57
C ASP A 96 25.72 15.15 -4.73
N SER A 97 26.00 14.72 -5.97
CA SER A 97 25.65 15.47 -7.18
C SER A 97 24.14 15.63 -7.38
N PHE A 98 23.31 14.77 -6.80
CA PHE A 98 21.85 14.93 -6.82
C PHE A 98 21.35 16.09 -5.93
N GLY A 99 22.14 16.55 -4.98
CA GLY A 99 21.82 17.65 -4.08
C GLY A 99 21.79 17.25 -2.60
N THR A 100 21.46 18.23 -1.76
CA THR A 100 21.40 18.03 -0.30
C THR A 100 20.20 17.18 0.07
N ARG A 101 20.45 16.09 0.78
CA ARG A 101 19.44 15.13 1.23
C ARG A 101 18.97 15.44 2.65
N ILE A 102 17.66 15.34 2.89
CA ILE A 102 17.08 15.29 4.24
C ILE A 102 17.37 13.93 4.87
N ILE A 103 17.18 12.85 4.07
CA ILE A 103 17.41 11.46 4.49
C ILE A 103 17.77 10.63 3.28
N GLU A 104 18.57 9.61 3.51
CA GLU A 104 18.87 8.57 2.53
C GLU A 104 18.85 7.19 3.16
N GLN A 105 18.57 6.17 2.35
CA GLN A 105 18.62 4.78 2.75
C GLN A 105 19.26 3.94 1.64
N HIS A 106 20.18 3.06 2.04
CA HIS A 106 20.89 2.15 1.13
C HIS A 106 20.40 0.72 1.36
N ASN A 107 19.96 0.07 0.30
CA ASN A 107 19.45 -1.30 0.34
C ASN A 107 20.15 -2.20 -0.67
N VAL A 108 20.27 -3.47 -0.32
CA VAL A 108 20.74 -4.52 -1.21
C VAL A 108 19.53 -5.35 -1.63
N LEU A 109 19.24 -5.38 -2.93
CA LEU A 109 18.12 -6.13 -3.52
C LEU A 109 18.68 -7.23 -4.45
N GLY A 110 19.08 -8.35 -3.88
CA GLY A 110 19.76 -9.39 -4.64
C GLY A 110 21.08 -8.86 -5.22
N ASN A 111 21.20 -8.87 -6.53
CA ASN A 111 22.38 -8.40 -7.25
C ASN A 111 22.37 -6.88 -7.54
N ARG A 112 21.36 -6.15 -7.07
CA ARG A 112 21.16 -4.71 -7.31
C ARG A 112 21.40 -3.91 -6.03
N ARG A 113 21.62 -2.61 -6.19
CA ARG A 113 21.68 -1.64 -5.08
C ARG A 113 20.59 -0.61 -5.27
N LEU A 114 19.89 -0.28 -4.20
CA LEU A 114 18.81 0.71 -4.20
C LEU A 114 19.17 1.83 -3.22
N TYR A 115 19.21 3.05 -3.72
CA TYR A 115 19.46 4.28 -2.98
C TYR A 115 18.20 5.11 -2.96
N LEU A 116 17.55 5.21 -1.80
CA LEU A 116 16.38 6.05 -1.59
C LEU A 116 16.86 7.41 -1.08
N MET A 117 16.49 8.50 -1.74
CA MET A 117 16.97 9.84 -1.43
C MET A 117 15.81 10.82 -1.42
N LEU A 118 15.57 11.48 -0.29
CA LEU A 118 14.65 12.61 -0.16
C LEU A 118 15.46 13.88 0.00
N PHE A 119 15.24 14.85 -0.87
CA PHE A 119 16.02 16.11 -0.93
C PHE A 119 15.35 17.25 -0.17
N GLU A 120 16.13 18.27 0.22
CA GLU A 120 15.64 19.45 0.95
C GLU A 120 14.59 20.26 0.16
N ASP A 121 14.57 20.14 -1.15
CA ASP A 121 13.57 20.77 -2.02
C ASP A 121 12.27 19.97 -2.14
N GLY A 122 12.15 18.80 -1.47
CA GLY A 122 10.98 17.94 -1.47
C GLY A 122 10.97 16.89 -2.58
N ASN A 123 11.88 16.94 -3.57
CA ASN A 123 11.99 15.88 -4.56
C ASN A 123 12.52 14.59 -3.93
N ARG A 124 12.16 13.45 -4.52
CA ARG A 124 12.62 12.13 -4.12
C ARG A 124 13.09 11.32 -5.32
N ILE A 125 14.21 10.65 -5.15
CA ILE A 125 14.75 9.68 -6.12
C ILE A 125 14.92 8.33 -5.44
N ASP A 126 14.37 7.29 -6.04
CA ASP A 126 14.59 5.88 -5.72
C ASP A 126 15.47 5.30 -6.85
N LEU A 127 16.80 5.36 -6.64
CA LEU A 127 17.78 4.99 -7.66
C LEU A 127 18.25 3.56 -7.50
N THR A 128 17.94 2.70 -8.47
CA THR A 128 18.49 1.36 -8.57
C THR A 128 19.74 1.35 -9.43
N ILE A 129 20.84 0.78 -8.93
CA ILE A 129 22.00 0.42 -9.75
C ILE A 129 21.89 -1.08 -10.05
N CYS A 130 21.81 -1.42 -11.33
CA CYS A 130 21.56 -2.75 -11.81
C CYS A 130 22.67 -3.22 -12.76
N PRO A 131 23.40 -4.30 -12.46
CA PRO A 131 24.28 -4.92 -13.43
C PRO A 131 23.48 -5.35 -14.67
N LYS A 132 24.08 -5.20 -15.85
CA LYS A 132 23.39 -5.52 -17.15
C LYS A 132 22.87 -6.96 -17.22
N GLU A 133 23.55 -7.90 -16.62
CA GLU A 133 23.14 -9.32 -16.57
C GLU A 133 21.93 -9.59 -15.68
N HIS A 134 21.50 -8.59 -14.88
CA HIS A 134 20.38 -8.67 -13.95
C HIS A 134 19.21 -7.72 -14.32
N ILE A 135 19.18 -7.18 -15.54
CA ILE A 135 18.09 -6.31 -16.02
C ILE A 135 16.74 -7.02 -15.93
N ASN A 136 16.67 -8.32 -16.25
CA ASN A 136 15.46 -9.11 -16.13
C ASN A 136 14.87 -9.07 -14.70
N GLU A 137 15.70 -9.17 -13.67
CA GLU A 137 15.26 -9.10 -12.27
C GLU A 137 14.64 -7.73 -11.94
N TRP A 138 15.17 -6.66 -12.53
CA TRP A 138 14.59 -5.32 -12.36
C TRP A 138 13.27 -5.19 -13.14
N VAL A 139 13.23 -5.57 -14.41
CA VAL A 139 12.02 -5.52 -15.25
C VAL A 139 10.88 -6.32 -14.60
N ASP A 140 11.15 -7.53 -14.11
CA ASP A 140 10.17 -8.37 -13.44
C ASP A 140 9.68 -7.77 -12.11
N SER A 141 10.46 -6.87 -11.50
CA SER A 141 10.07 -6.18 -10.28
C SER A 141 9.18 -4.96 -10.51
N GLU A 142 9.14 -4.43 -11.74
CA GLU A 142 8.41 -3.20 -12.05
C GLU A 142 7.01 -3.48 -12.65
N ALA A 143 6.10 -2.52 -12.47
CA ALA A 143 4.76 -2.57 -13.07
C ALA A 143 4.75 -2.03 -14.52
N GLY A 144 5.77 -1.28 -14.89
CA GLY A 144 6.00 -0.69 -16.19
C GLY A 144 7.23 0.19 -16.13
N PHE A 145 7.80 0.52 -17.28
CA PHE A 145 8.98 1.38 -17.37
C PHE A 145 9.04 2.12 -18.71
N THR A 146 9.81 3.21 -18.72
CA THR A 146 10.15 3.96 -19.92
C THR A 146 11.67 4.06 -20.03
N VAL A 147 12.24 3.65 -21.14
CA VAL A 147 13.66 3.75 -21.41
C VAL A 147 14.00 5.18 -21.81
N LEU A 148 14.96 5.78 -21.12
CA LEU A 148 15.43 7.16 -21.35
C LEU A 148 16.71 7.19 -22.19
N VAL A 149 17.66 6.29 -21.91
CA VAL A 149 18.92 6.12 -22.64
C VAL A 149 19.22 4.62 -22.75
N ASP A 150 19.53 4.15 -23.95
CA ASP A 150 19.93 2.76 -24.20
C ASP A 150 20.67 2.66 -25.54
N GLU A 151 21.90 3.12 -25.60
CA GLU A 151 22.71 3.08 -26.82
C GLU A 151 23.16 1.66 -27.20
N LYS A 152 23.09 0.72 -26.23
CA LYS A 152 23.53 -0.67 -26.43
C LYS A 152 22.38 -1.64 -26.71
N GLY A 153 21.13 -1.17 -26.71
CA GLY A 153 19.95 -2.02 -26.94
C GLY A 153 19.67 -3.03 -25.83
N LEU A 154 20.06 -2.72 -24.59
CA LEU A 154 19.93 -3.64 -23.45
C LEU A 154 18.48 -3.93 -23.07
N PHE A 155 17.56 -3.01 -23.39
CA PHE A 155 16.12 -3.14 -23.13
C PHE A 155 15.31 -3.61 -24.34
N GLU A 156 15.89 -3.83 -25.52
CA GLU A 156 15.15 -4.18 -26.74
C GLU A 156 14.30 -5.45 -26.62
N SER A 157 14.72 -6.41 -25.79
CA SER A 157 14.01 -7.68 -25.58
C SER A 157 12.91 -7.61 -24.52
N TYR A 158 12.75 -6.48 -23.83
CA TYR A 158 11.81 -6.34 -22.71
C TYR A 158 10.59 -5.51 -23.09
N SER A 159 9.42 -5.92 -22.57
CA SER A 159 8.19 -5.13 -22.72
C SER A 159 8.12 -4.07 -21.62
N PRO A 160 7.79 -2.80 -21.96
CA PRO A 160 7.64 -1.74 -20.98
C PRO A 160 6.37 -1.85 -20.12
N SER A 161 5.54 -2.85 -20.34
CA SER A 161 4.33 -3.06 -19.54
C SER A 161 4.38 -4.40 -18.82
N SER A 162 4.19 -4.37 -17.51
CA SER A 162 3.98 -5.56 -16.72
C SER A 162 2.57 -5.58 -16.14
N GLN A 163 2.00 -6.76 -15.99
CA GLN A 163 0.69 -6.95 -15.39
C GLN A 163 0.78 -7.22 -13.88
N ARG A 164 1.86 -6.78 -13.23
CA ARG A 164 2.18 -7.15 -11.86
C ARG A 164 1.09 -6.82 -10.85
N PHE A 165 0.43 -5.68 -11.02
CA PHE A 165 -0.63 -5.22 -10.12
C PHE A 165 -2.02 -5.33 -10.74
N TRP A 166 -2.12 -6.05 -11.84
CA TRP A 166 -3.40 -6.30 -12.47
C TRP A 166 -4.19 -7.33 -11.69
N THR A 167 -5.50 -7.20 -11.74
CA THR A 167 -6.40 -8.23 -11.24
C THR A 167 -6.15 -9.54 -11.98
N SER A 168 -6.39 -10.65 -11.31
CA SER A 168 -6.41 -11.98 -11.92
C SER A 168 -7.75 -12.66 -11.61
N PRO A 169 -8.28 -13.50 -12.50
CA PRO A 169 -9.45 -14.31 -12.18
C PRO A 169 -9.14 -15.22 -10.98
N ALA A 170 -10.13 -15.38 -10.09
CA ALA A 170 -10.03 -16.38 -9.04
C ALA A 170 -10.11 -17.79 -9.61
N SER A 171 -9.27 -18.72 -9.15
CA SER A 171 -9.59 -20.14 -9.22
C SER A 171 -10.46 -20.54 -8.04
N GLU A 172 -11.24 -21.64 -8.16
CA GLU A 172 -12.02 -22.16 -7.03
C GLU A 172 -11.12 -22.52 -5.84
N THR A 173 -9.95 -23.09 -6.11
CA THR A 173 -8.95 -23.42 -5.07
C THR A 173 -8.43 -22.19 -4.34
N ASP A 174 -8.13 -21.09 -5.04
CA ASP A 174 -7.65 -19.86 -4.40
C ASP A 174 -8.76 -19.18 -3.59
N PHE A 175 -9.99 -19.23 -4.11
CA PHE A 175 -11.18 -18.75 -3.39
C PHE A 175 -11.40 -19.54 -2.10
N GLU A 176 -11.33 -20.87 -2.16
CA GLU A 176 -11.47 -21.75 -0.98
C GLU A 176 -10.38 -21.45 0.06
N LYS A 177 -9.11 -21.34 -0.36
CA LYS A 177 -7.99 -20.99 0.52
C LYS A 177 -8.21 -19.64 1.20
N SER A 178 -8.64 -18.63 0.44
CA SER A 178 -8.91 -17.29 0.96
C SER A 178 -10.03 -17.31 1.99
N CYS A 179 -11.13 -18.02 1.73
CA CYS A 179 -12.23 -18.19 2.68
C CYS A 179 -11.77 -18.92 3.96
N ASN A 180 -11.00 -19.99 3.83
CA ASN A 180 -10.47 -20.74 4.97
C ASN A 180 -9.53 -19.90 5.82
N GLU A 181 -8.61 -19.16 5.20
CA GLU A 181 -7.69 -18.26 5.91
C GLU A 181 -8.44 -17.17 6.67
N PHE A 182 -9.40 -16.51 6.02
CA PHE A 182 -10.23 -15.50 6.67
C PHE A 182 -10.91 -16.03 7.94
N TRP A 183 -11.66 -17.13 7.82
CA TRP A 183 -12.42 -17.69 8.93
C TRP A 183 -11.52 -18.25 10.03
N TRP A 184 -10.39 -18.87 9.67
CA TRP A 184 -9.45 -19.38 10.65
C TRP A 184 -8.79 -18.27 11.46
N VAL A 185 -8.31 -17.22 10.78
CA VAL A 185 -7.59 -16.12 11.43
C VAL A 185 -8.55 -15.22 12.21
N SER A 186 -9.82 -15.12 11.84
CA SER A 186 -10.80 -14.40 12.65
C SER A 186 -10.90 -14.91 14.10
N ALA A 187 -10.66 -16.23 14.32
CA ALA A 187 -10.58 -16.78 15.67
C ALA A 187 -9.34 -16.28 16.44
N TYR A 188 -8.24 -15.93 15.76
CA TYR A 188 -7.06 -15.33 16.40
C TYR A 188 -7.36 -13.89 16.83
N VAL A 189 -8.11 -13.15 16.03
CA VAL A 189 -8.57 -11.79 16.40
C VAL A 189 -9.45 -11.87 17.66
N VAL A 190 -10.44 -12.78 17.70
CA VAL A 190 -11.28 -13.03 18.89
C VAL A 190 -10.41 -13.33 20.12
N LYS A 191 -9.44 -14.23 19.99
CA LYS A 191 -8.48 -14.56 21.04
C LYS A 191 -7.69 -13.34 21.53
N GLY A 192 -7.20 -12.50 20.59
CA GLY A 192 -6.46 -11.28 20.89
C GLY A 192 -7.30 -10.28 21.66
N ILE A 193 -8.55 -10.06 21.25
CA ILE A 193 -9.50 -9.17 21.93
C ILE A 193 -9.78 -9.68 23.34
N TYR A 194 -10.11 -10.97 23.48
CA TYR A 194 -10.39 -11.60 24.77
C TYR A 194 -9.24 -11.46 25.76
N ARG A 195 -8.01 -11.63 25.29
CA ARG A 195 -6.76 -11.52 26.07
C ARG A 195 -6.29 -10.06 26.23
N LYS A 196 -7.00 -9.07 25.70
CA LYS A 196 -6.64 -7.64 25.70
C LYS A 196 -5.29 -7.35 25.00
N GLN A 197 -4.95 -8.11 23.99
CA GLN A 197 -3.74 -8.00 23.20
C GLN A 197 -4.04 -7.15 21.95
N ILE A 198 -4.13 -5.83 22.12
CA ILE A 198 -4.59 -4.90 21.08
C ILE A 198 -3.77 -5.01 19.79
N ILE A 199 -2.43 -5.05 19.90
CA ILE A 199 -1.54 -5.14 18.72
C ILE A 199 -1.74 -6.46 17.99
N TYR A 200 -1.80 -7.58 18.74
CA TYR A 200 -2.04 -8.90 18.15
C TYR A 200 -3.38 -8.98 17.42
N ALA A 201 -4.43 -8.44 18.01
CA ALA A 201 -5.77 -8.42 17.40
C ALA A 201 -5.80 -7.56 16.13
N THR A 202 -5.19 -6.37 16.17
CA THR A 202 -5.12 -5.45 15.03
C THR A 202 -4.32 -6.05 13.88
N ASP A 203 -3.15 -6.62 14.16
CA ASP A 203 -2.28 -7.22 13.15
C ASP A 203 -3.00 -8.32 12.38
N HIS A 204 -3.67 -9.25 13.08
CA HIS A 204 -4.42 -10.32 12.43
C HIS A 204 -5.67 -9.82 11.69
N LEU A 205 -6.36 -8.80 12.24
CA LEU A 205 -7.54 -8.25 11.59
C LEU A 205 -7.18 -7.51 10.30
N TYR A 206 -6.25 -6.55 10.38
CA TYR A 206 -5.87 -5.75 9.22
C TYR A 206 -4.94 -6.50 8.26
N GLY A 207 -3.91 -7.14 8.83
CA GLY A 207 -2.85 -7.78 8.04
C GLY A 207 -3.28 -9.08 7.36
N ILE A 208 -4.37 -9.73 7.82
CA ILE A 208 -4.85 -10.98 7.23
C ILE A 208 -6.33 -10.88 6.86
N CYS A 209 -7.24 -10.75 7.83
CA CYS A 209 -8.68 -10.82 7.53
C CYS A 209 -9.12 -9.76 6.51
N GLN A 210 -8.73 -8.49 6.69
CA GLN A 210 -9.09 -7.44 5.74
C GLN A 210 -8.33 -7.55 4.41
N GLN A 211 -7.13 -8.16 4.39
CA GLN A 211 -6.43 -8.46 3.14
C GLN A 211 -7.16 -9.55 2.34
N GLU A 212 -7.71 -10.57 3.00
CA GLU A 212 -8.54 -11.57 2.31
C GLU A 212 -9.84 -10.97 1.77
N LEU A 213 -10.45 -10.01 2.50
CA LEU A 213 -11.61 -9.26 2.00
C LEU A 213 -11.25 -8.44 0.75
N LEU A 214 -10.13 -7.71 0.76
CA LEU A 214 -9.65 -6.96 -0.41
C LEU A 214 -9.39 -7.88 -1.61
N LYS A 215 -8.88 -9.08 -1.38
CA LYS A 215 -8.69 -10.10 -2.41
C LYS A 215 -10.02 -10.55 -3.04
N ILE A 216 -11.06 -10.79 -2.23
CA ILE A 216 -12.41 -11.11 -2.72
C ILE A 216 -12.95 -9.97 -3.59
N LEU A 217 -12.80 -8.72 -3.15
CA LEU A 217 -13.23 -7.54 -3.91
C LEU A 217 -12.44 -7.40 -5.24
N ALA A 218 -11.11 -7.65 -5.22
CA ALA A 218 -10.29 -7.63 -6.42
C ALA A 218 -10.73 -8.70 -7.45
N TRP A 219 -11.09 -9.89 -7.00
CA TRP A 219 -11.64 -10.93 -7.88
C TRP A 219 -13.01 -10.57 -8.47
N GLN A 220 -13.83 -9.83 -7.73
CA GLN A 220 -15.08 -9.29 -8.28
C GLN A 220 -14.80 -8.26 -9.39
N VAL A 221 -13.79 -7.40 -9.20
CA VAL A 221 -13.33 -6.47 -10.24
C VAL A 221 -12.84 -7.24 -11.47
N ALA A 222 -11.96 -8.22 -11.29
CA ALA A 222 -11.46 -9.07 -12.38
C ALA A 222 -12.60 -9.70 -13.19
N ARG A 223 -13.59 -10.23 -12.50
CA ARG A 223 -14.76 -10.84 -13.12
C ARG A 223 -15.59 -9.84 -13.92
N ASN A 224 -15.80 -8.64 -13.40
CA ASN A 224 -16.73 -7.66 -13.97
C ASN A 224 -16.09 -6.76 -15.03
N ARG A 225 -14.78 -6.52 -14.94
CA ARG A 225 -14.02 -5.56 -15.75
C ARG A 225 -12.91 -6.22 -16.58
N GLY A 226 -12.59 -7.50 -16.31
CA GLY A 226 -11.42 -8.17 -16.87
C GLY A 226 -10.14 -7.81 -16.11
N LEU A 227 -9.01 -7.95 -16.78
CA LEU A 227 -7.70 -7.63 -16.22
C LEU A 227 -7.50 -6.11 -16.20
N VAL A 228 -7.48 -5.52 -15.03
CA VAL A 228 -7.25 -4.08 -14.83
C VAL A 228 -6.22 -3.88 -13.73
N ASP A 229 -5.47 -2.79 -13.82
CA ASP A 229 -4.50 -2.41 -12.79
C ASP A 229 -5.22 -1.86 -11.57
N ILE A 230 -5.09 -2.55 -10.44
CA ILE A 230 -5.60 -2.11 -9.13
C ILE A 230 -4.51 -1.48 -8.25
N GLY A 231 -3.31 -1.32 -8.78
CA GLY A 231 -2.16 -0.72 -8.13
C GLY A 231 -1.56 -1.56 -7.00
N LYS A 232 -0.34 -1.22 -6.61
CA LYS A 232 0.32 -1.82 -5.45
C LYS A 232 -0.53 -1.59 -4.19
N ASN A 233 -0.71 -2.65 -3.38
CA ASN A 233 -1.50 -2.60 -2.14
C ASN A 233 -2.95 -2.13 -2.36
N TYR A 234 -3.56 -2.48 -3.50
CA TYR A 234 -4.96 -2.17 -3.83
C TYR A 234 -5.27 -0.67 -3.95
N LYS A 235 -4.28 0.22 -4.19
CA LYS A 235 -4.47 1.68 -4.17
C LYS A 235 -5.51 2.21 -5.16
N TYR A 236 -5.81 1.44 -6.24
CA TYR A 236 -6.80 1.79 -7.25
C TYR A 236 -8.05 0.88 -7.22
N LEU A 237 -8.13 -0.07 -6.30
CA LEU A 237 -9.21 -1.07 -6.27
C LEU A 237 -10.59 -0.43 -6.27
N PHE A 238 -10.80 0.58 -5.42
CA PHE A 238 -12.11 1.19 -5.23
C PHE A 238 -12.56 2.08 -6.39
N ILE A 239 -11.67 2.45 -7.33
CA ILE A 239 -12.05 3.13 -8.58
C ILE A 239 -12.98 2.23 -9.42
N TYR A 240 -12.83 0.93 -9.32
CA TYR A 240 -13.59 -0.06 -10.09
C TYR A 240 -14.83 -0.61 -9.38
N LEU A 241 -15.05 -0.21 -8.13
CA LEU A 241 -16.15 -0.66 -7.29
C LEU A 241 -17.16 0.48 -7.05
N PRO A 242 -18.42 0.17 -6.67
CA PRO A 242 -19.35 1.19 -6.19
C PRO A 242 -18.78 1.97 -5.00
N SER A 243 -19.03 3.27 -4.92
CA SER A 243 -18.49 4.14 -3.85
C SER A 243 -18.93 3.74 -2.44
N GLU A 244 -20.06 3.02 -2.32
CA GLU A 244 -20.56 2.46 -1.07
C GLU A 244 -19.57 1.44 -0.48
N LYS A 245 -18.91 0.64 -1.34
CA LYS A 245 -17.92 -0.37 -0.92
C LYS A 245 -16.67 0.26 -0.29
N GLU A 246 -16.23 1.38 -0.82
CA GLU A 246 -15.12 2.14 -0.24
C GLU A 246 -15.48 2.69 1.14
N LYS A 247 -16.68 3.27 1.28
CA LYS A 247 -17.17 3.78 2.56
C LYS A 247 -17.33 2.66 3.58
N GLU A 248 -17.90 1.53 3.16
CA GLU A 248 -18.09 0.35 3.99
C GLU A 248 -16.74 -0.20 4.48
N PHE A 249 -15.77 -0.38 3.56
CA PHE A 249 -14.42 -0.81 3.92
C PHE A 249 -13.71 0.18 4.84
N SER A 250 -13.79 1.48 4.53
CA SER A 250 -13.15 2.53 5.33
C SER A 250 -13.68 2.57 6.77
N ALA A 251 -14.98 2.26 6.96
CA ALA A 251 -15.57 2.18 8.30
C ALA A 251 -15.01 1.02 9.14
N LEU A 252 -14.36 0.01 8.52
CA LEU A 252 -13.72 -1.09 9.23
C LEU A 252 -12.35 -0.73 9.83
N LEU A 253 -11.77 0.42 9.48
CA LEU A 253 -10.38 0.78 9.80
C LEU A 253 -10.23 1.53 11.15
N ASP A 254 -11.15 1.35 12.09
CA ASP A 254 -11.04 1.95 13.44
C ASP A 254 -10.54 0.93 14.46
N PHE A 255 -9.24 0.98 14.76
CA PHE A 255 -8.54 0.11 15.71
C PHE A 255 -8.13 0.84 17.00
N SER A 256 -8.74 1.97 17.31
CA SER A 256 -8.33 2.86 18.40
C SER A 256 -8.55 2.27 19.80
N SER A 257 -9.30 1.19 19.94
CA SER A 257 -9.53 0.48 21.18
C SER A 257 -9.99 -0.95 20.94
N LEU A 258 -9.91 -1.82 21.95
CA LEU A 258 -10.42 -3.19 21.87
C LEU A 258 -11.92 -3.22 21.51
N TYR A 259 -12.70 -2.25 21.99
CA TYR A 259 -14.11 -2.12 21.62
C TYR A 259 -14.27 -1.84 20.11
N LYS A 260 -13.46 -0.92 19.58
CA LYS A 260 -13.48 -0.57 18.16
C LYS A 260 -12.99 -1.72 17.28
N ILE A 261 -11.95 -2.44 17.71
CA ILE A 261 -11.48 -3.66 17.04
C ILE A 261 -12.57 -4.73 17.03
N THR A 262 -13.33 -4.87 18.13
CA THR A 262 -14.47 -5.81 18.18
C THR A 262 -15.54 -5.43 17.16
N GLN A 263 -15.92 -4.16 17.09
CA GLN A 263 -16.90 -3.68 16.09
C GLN A 263 -16.37 -3.89 14.66
N SER A 264 -15.10 -3.54 14.42
CA SER A 264 -14.44 -3.75 13.13
C SER A 264 -14.41 -5.22 12.73
N LEU A 265 -14.07 -6.14 13.66
CA LEU A 265 -14.06 -7.59 13.38
C LEU A 265 -15.45 -8.08 12.94
N LEU A 266 -16.49 -7.79 13.74
CA LEU A 266 -17.84 -8.27 13.45
C LEU A 266 -18.36 -7.72 12.11
N ALA A 267 -18.14 -6.44 11.84
CA ALA A 267 -18.49 -5.83 10.57
C ALA A 267 -17.67 -6.40 9.40
N THR A 268 -16.37 -6.67 9.61
CA THR A 268 -15.50 -7.31 8.59
C THR A 268 -16.00 -8.73 8.28
N MET A 269 -16.41 -9.50 9.29
CA MET A 269 -16.93 -10.86 9.11
C MET A 269 -18.24 -10.85 8.28
N GLU A 270 -19.15 -9.94 8.59
CA GLU A 270 -20.40 -9.78 7.85
C GLU A 270 -20.13 -9.36 6.39
N PHE A 271 -19.28 -8.35 6.18
CA PHE A 271 -18.93 -7.87 4.85
C PHE A 271 -18.23 -8.96 4.02
N PHE A 272 -17.26 -9.66 4.61
CA PHE A 272 -16.61 -10.80 3.94
C PHE A 272 -17.61 -11.88 3.54
N HIS A 273 -18.52 -12.25 4.45
CA HIS A 273 -19.54 -13.26 4.21
C HIS A 273 -20.40 -12.90 2.99
N GLN A 274 -20.90 -11.65 2.94
CA GLN A 274 -21.74 -11.16 1.84
C GLN A 274 -20.96 -11.18 0.51
N GLU A 275 -19.73 -10.67 0.50
CA GLU A 275 -18.93 -10.54 -0.72
C GLU A 275 -18.42 -11.89 -1.23
N ALA A 276 -18.01 -12.79 -0.33
CA ALA A 276 -17.58 -14.13 -0.71
C ALA A 276 -18.76 -14.95 -1.25
N GLN A 277 -19.94 -14.89 -0.61
CA GLN A 277 -21.15 -15.55 -1.09
C GLN A 277 -21.57 -15.02 -2.46
N TYR A 278 -21.54 -13.70 -2.67
CA TYR A 278 -21.82 -13.07 -3.95
C TYR A 278 -20.85 -13.55 -5.05
N LEU A 279 -19.54 -13.52 -4.77
CA LEU A 279 -18.54 -13.96 -5.74
C LEU A 279 -18.71 -15.44 -6.07
N ALA A 280 -18.88 -16.29 -5.07
CA ALA A 280 -19.10 -17.74 -5.27
C ALA A 280 -20.32 -18.01 -6.16
N GLN A 281 -21.44 -17.34 -5.91
CA GLN A 281 -22.64 -17.47 -6.75
C GLN A 281 -22.36 -17.06 -8.20
N LYS A 282 -21.59 -16.00 -8.40
CA LYS A 282 -21.28 -15.48 -9.74
C LYS A 282 -20.26 -16.31 -10.50
N MET A 283 -19.38 -17.02 -9.80
CA MET A 283 -18.31 -17.84 -10.37
C MET A 283 -18.70 -19.34 -10.46
N GLY A 284 -19.78 -19.76 -9.80
CA GLY A 284 -20.16 -21.16 -9.67
C GLY A 284 -19.28 -21.95 -8.69
N PHE A 285 -18.63 -21.23 -7.74
CA PHE A 285 -17.77 -21.84 -6.72
C PHE A 285 -18.58 -22.31 -5.52
N LYS A 286 -18.04 -23.29 -4.79
CA LYS A 286 -18.59 -23.71 -3.51
C LYS A 286 -18.22 -22.70 -2.42
N TYR A 287 -19.19 -22.28 -1.62
CA TYR A 287 -18.97 -21.45 -0.42
C TYR A 287 -19.57 -22.15 0.80
N GLU A 288 -18.76 -22.34 1.84
CA GLU A 288 -19.13 -23.04 3.06
C GLU A 288 -19.90 -22.11 4.01
N LYS A 289 -21.14 -21.76 3.61
CA LYS A 289 -22.01 -20.82 4.34
C LYS A 289 -22.21 -21.19 5.81
N GLU A 290 -22.42 -22.49 6.11
CA GLU A 290 -22.60 -22.94 7.48
C GLU A 290 -21.35 -22.72 8.37
N VAL A 291 -20.15 -22.83 7.79
CA VAL A 291 -18.90 -22.53 8.50
C VAL A 291 -18.85 -21.06 8.85
N ALA A 292 -19.16 -20.19 7.90
CA ALA A 292 -19.20 -18.74 8.10
C ALA A 292 -20.18 -18.36 9.23
N GLU A 293 -21.40 -18.85 9.18
CA GLU A 293 -22.41 -18.59 10.21
C GLU A 293 -22.03 -19.12 11.60
N LYS A 294 -21.37 -20.28 11.66
CA LYS A 294 -20.84 -20.82 12.92
C LYS A 294 -19.72 -19.95 13.48
N MET A 295 -18.82 -19.45 12.62
CA MET A 295 -17.72 -18.58 13.03
C MET A 295 -18.18 -17.20 13.50
N MET A 296 -19.19 -16.62 12.84
CA MET A 296 -19.80 -15.37 13.29
C MET A 296 -20.45 -15.53 14.68
N ARG A 297 -21.25 -16.56 14.87
CA ARG A 297 -21.83 -16.88 16.21
C ARG A 297 -20.76 -17.10 17.26
N TYR A 298 -19.70 -17.86 16.94
CA TYR A 298 -18.56 -18.05 17.85
C TYR A 298 -17.93 -16.73 18.29
N ALA A 299 -17.70 -15.81 17.34
CA ALA A 299 -17.13 -14.51 17.65
C ALA A 299 -18.05 -13.68 18.56
N GLU A 300 -19.33 -13.60 18.22
CA GLU A 300 -20.36 -12.90 19.02
C GLU A 300 -20.45 -13.45 20.43
N GLU A 301 -20.63 -14.75 20.61
CA GLU A 301 -20.73 -15.38 21.91
C GLU A 301 -19.51 -15.14 22.81
N LYS A 302 -18.29 -15.23 22.22
CA LYS A 302 -17.05 -15.01 22.98
C LYS A 302 -16.83 -13.57 23.37
N LEU A 303 -17.22 -12.63 22.51
CA LEU A 303 -16.94 -11.20 22.71
C LEU A 303 -18.06 -10.51 23.51
N LEU A 304 -19.33 -10.82 23.30
CA LEU A 304 -20.46 -10.24 24.03
C LEU A 304 -20.47 -10.71 25.50
N ASN A 305 -20.32 -12.01 25.75
CA ASN A 305 -20.24 -12.56 27.12
C ASN A 305 -19.06 -11.97 27.91
N HIS A 306 -17.98 -11.53 27.23
CA HIS A 306 -16.86 -10.89 27.89
C HIS A 306 -17.15 -9.44 28.30
N LEU A 307 -17.99 -8.74 27.57
CA LEU A 307 -18.42 -7.36 27.88
C LEU A 307 -19.43 -7.35 29.04
N GLU A 308 -20.42 -8.26 29.04
CA GLU A 308 -21.45 -8.37 30.09
C GLU A 308 -20.87 -8.80 31.44
N ASN A 309 -19.92 -9.73 31.48
CA ASN A 309 -19.25 -10.18 32.71
C ASN A 309 -18.40 -9.07 33.37
N LYS A 310 -18.01 -8.03 32.61
CA LYS A 310 -17.27 -6.87 33.17
C LYS A 310 -18.19 -5.84 33.78
N GLU A 311 -19.37 -5.61 33.25
CA GLU A 311 -20.35 -4.71 33.86
C GLU A 311 -20.85 -5.26 35.20
N HIS A 312 -20.93 -6.58 35.36
CA HIS A 312 -21.31 -7.22 36.61
C HIS A 312 -20.22 -7.13 37.70
N ASN A 313 -18.93 -7.34 37.29
CA ASN A 313 -17.79 -7.28 38.22
C ASN A 313 -17.31 -5.85 38.57
N SER A 314 -17.79 -4.84 37.85
CA SER A 314 -17.51 -3.42 38.19
C SER A 314 -18.57 -2.81 39.09
N LYS A 315 -19.62 -3.56 39.44
CA LYS A 315 -20.72 -3.19 40.36
C LYS A 315 -20.63 -3.89 41.72
N LEU A 316 -19.62 -4.74 41.90
CA LEU A 316 -19.22 -5.33 43.19
C LEU A 316 -17.90 -4.69 43.69
#